data_28d04769d13d39efe9a20758942eff51
#
_entry.id   28d04769d13d39efe9a20758942eff51
#
_cell.length_a   1.000
_cell.length_b   1.000
_cell.length_c   1.000
_cell.angle_alpha   90.00
_cell.angle_beta   90.00
_cell.angle_gamma   90.00
#
_symmetry.space_group_name_H-M   'P 1'
#
loop_
_entity.id
_entity.type
_entity.pdbx_description
1 polymer ?
#
loop_
_entity_poly.entity_id
_entity_poly.type
_entity_poly.pdbx_seq_one_letter_code
_entity_poly.pdbx_strand_id
1 'polypeptide(L)'
;GSFESRKENFYWNIIFYDSKTSEKHLITNSKVLISNYTDNYGSSSSGANQNNIDMSSSKKYLFYSIRNFDANKNGKIDLGDPEYLFVSDRKGFNLKQLSPEKTHLVNWDYIASSNKIMMNVLNDDNGDKNWDEKDSLITYVYDMNSNLPAKLIFDDRYKDSLKKNFTHNWLK
;
A
#
# COMPACT_ATOMS: atom_id res chain seq x y z
N GLY A 1 -3.21 32.98 -12.29
CA GLY A 1 -3.26 32.20 -11.07
C GLY A 1 -2.11 31.21 -11.09
N SER A 2 -1.11 31.39 -10.22
CA SER A 2 -0.02 30.43 -10.04
C SER A 2 -0.60 29.18 -9.37
N PHE A 3 -0.48 28.03 -10.02
CA PHE A 3 -0.68 26.75 -9.38
C PHE A 3 0.48 26.58 -8.38
N GLU A 4 0.23 26.82 -7.11
CA GLU A 4 1.15 26.35 -6.06
C GLU A 4 1.14 24.82 -6.09
N SER A 5 2.23 24.23 -6.54
CA SER A 5 2.47 22.79 -6.40
C SER A 5 2.39 22.48 -4.91
N ARG A 6 1.46 21.63 -4.48
CA ARG A 6 1.43 21.11 -3.11
C ARG A 6 2.81 20.50 -2.83
N LYS A 7 3.53 21.06 -1.86
CA LYS A 7 4.75 20.42 -1.36
C LYS A 7 4.35 19.07 -0.79
N GLU A 8 4.86 18.02 -1.37
CA GLU A 8 4.75 16.69 -0.77
C GLU A 8 5.51 16.71 0.56
N ASN A 9 4.80 16.43 1.66
CA ASN A 9 5.41 16.38 2.96
C ASN A 9 5.87 14.95 3.23
N PHE A 10 7.17 14.78 3.47
CA PHE A 10 7.75 13.51 3.86
C PHE A 10 8.10 13.54 5.34
N TYR A 11 7.90 12.41 6.01
CA TYR A 11 8.20 12.26 7.42
C TYR A 11 9.23 11.15 7.61
N TRP A 12 10.17 11.39 8.52
CA TRP A 12 11.17 10.37 8.88
C TRP A 12 10.65 9.40 9.94
N ASN A 13 9.55 9.76 10.64
CA ASN A 13 8.87 8.93 11.64
C ASN A 13 7.52 9.54 12.05
N ILE A 14 6.74 8.80 12.83
CA ILE A 14 5.51 9.26 13.48
C ILE A 14 5.62 8.95 14.96
N ILE A 15 5.30 9.95 15.81
CA ILE A 15 5.27 9.81 17.26
C ILE A 15 3.83 9.57 17.69
N PHE A 16 3.61 8.52 18.43
CA PHE A 16 2.35 8.24 19.11
C PHE A 16 2.44 8.71 20.56
N TYR A 17 1.37 9.37 21.02
CA TYR A 17 1.26 9.88 22.37
C TYR A 17 -0.06 9.39 22.99
N ASP A 18 0.04 8.65 24.10
CA ASP A 18 -1.13 8.27 24.90
C ASP A 18 -1.40 9.37 25.94
N SER A 19 -2.50 10.11 25.77
CA SER A 19 -2.87 11.22 26.64
C SER A 19 -3.29 10.79 28.06
N LYS A 20 -3.57 9.50 28.29
CA LYS A 20 -3.94 8.97 29.60
C LYS A 20 -2.72 8.58 30.43
N THR A 21 -1.71 8.00 29.79
CA THR A 21 -0.50 7.51 30.47
C THR A 21 0.68 8.47 30.31
N SER A 22 0.60 9.43 29.38
CA SER A 22 1.70 10.32 28.94
C SER A 22 2.88 9.57 28.29
N GLU A 23 2.67 8.31 27.92
CA GLU A 23 3.67 7.51 27.20
C GLU A 23 3.76 7.93 25.73
N LYS A 24 4.94 7.79 25.17
CA LYS A 24 5.22 8.09 23.76
C LYS A 24 6.15 7.05 23.17
N HIS A 25 5.91 6.75 21.89
CA HIS A 25 6.80 5.88 21.13
C HIS A 25 6.81 6.28 19.65
N LEU A 26 7.84 5.85 18.93
CA LEU A 26 7.96 5.99 17.48
C LEU A 26 7.26 4.82 16.80
N ILE A 27 6.75 5.05 15.58
CA ILE A 27 6.17 3.97 14.75
C ILE A 27 7.22 2.88 14.48
N THR A 28 8.48 3.25 14.33
CA THR A 28 9.62 2.35 14.14
C THR A 28 10.90 2.96 14.68
N ASN A 29 11.85 2.09 15.05
CA ASN A 29 13.21 2.50 15.40
C ASN A 29 14.18 2.51 14.21
N SER A 30 13.71 2.08 13.05
CA SER A 30 14.50 2.07 11.81
C SER A 30 14.39 3.41 11.08
N LYS A 31 15.40 3.72 10.25
CA LYS A 31 15.33 4.84 9.32
C LYS A 31 14.30 4.55 8.24
N VAL A 32 13.36 5.45 8.03
CA VAL A 32 12.30 5.34 7.03
C VAL A 32 12.00 6.69 6.39
N LEU A 33 11.36 6.66 5.24
CA LEU A 33 10.74 7.82 4.61
C LEU A 33 9.25 7.52 4.43
N ILE A 34 8.38 8.23 5.15
CA ILE A 34 6.93 8.08 5.10
C ILE A 34 6.39 9.18 4.19
N SER A 35 5.81 8.80 3.07
CA SER A 35 5.22 9.71 2.08
C SER A 35 3.76 10.00 2.37
N ASN A 36 3.05 9.03 2.95
CA ASN A 36 1.64 9.18 3.27
C ASN A 36 1.25 8.31 4.47
N TYR A 37 0.19 8.72 5.16
CA TYR A 37 -0.49 7.90 6.16
C TYR A 37 -1.99 8.22 6.14
N THR A 38 -2.82 7.27 6.55
CA THR A 38 -4.26 7.47 6.60
C THR A 38 -4.91 6.78 7.78
N ASP A 39 -5.82 7.49 8.42
CA ASP A 39 -6.56 7.06 9.59
C ASP A 39 -8.07 6.92 9.33
N ASN A 40 -8.54 7.36 8.15
CA ASN A 40 -9.97 7.41 7.81
C ASN A 40 -10.22 6.77 6.45
N TYR A 41 -10.40 5.44 6.43
CA TYR A 41 -10.98 4.77 5.28
C TYR A 41 -12.51 4.83 5.35
N GLY A 42 -13.11 5.58 4.43
CA GLY A 42 -14.56 5.68 4.30
C GLY A 42 -15.13 7.07 4.17
N SER A 43 -14.31 8.11 4.20
CA SER A 43 -14.74 9.48 3.87
C SER A 43 -14.23 9.92 2.50
N SER A 44 -14.48 9.16 1.44
CA SER A 44 -14.49 9.76 0.11
C SER A 44 -15.78 10.56 -0.03
N SER A 45 -15.66 11.86 0.07
CA SER A 45 -16.69 12.84 -0.28
C SER A 45 -16.95 12.78 -1.79
N SER A 46 -17.73 11.83 -2.23
CA SER A 46 -18.32 11.77 -3.57
C SER A 46 -19.61 10.99 -3.47
N GLY A 47 -20.69 11.70 -3.20
CA GLY A 47 -22.09 11.51 -3.51
C GLY A 47 -22.62 10.14 -3.96
N ALA A 48 -22.30 9.05 -3.29
CA ALA A 48 -22.94 7.77 -3.54
C ALA A 48 -23.42 7.17 -2.20
N ASN A 49 -24.69 6.79 -2.16
CA ASN A 49 -25.45 6.24 -1.06
C ASN A 49 -24.62 5.50 0.00
N GLN A 50 -24.50 6.11 1.18
CA GLN A 50 -23.97 5.50 2.40
C GLN A 50 -24.97 4.46 2.93
N ASN A 51 -25.10 3.33 2.28
CA ASN A 51 -25.79 2.19 2.83
C ASN A 51 -24.80 1.33 3.62
N ASN A 52 -24.78 1.52 4.95
CA ASN A 52 -24.30 0.60 5.99
C ASN A 52 -23.07 -0.25 5.65
N ILE A 53 -21.98 0.38 5.22
CA ILE A 53 -20.68 -0.29 5.22
C ILE A 53 -20.25 -0.36 6.69
N ASP A 54 -20.04 -1.57 7.19
CA ASP A 54 -19.49 -1.78 8.53
C ASP A 54 -18.09 -1.17 8.61
N MET A 55 -18.03 0.08 9.01
CA MET A 55 -16.80 0.88 9.19
C MET A 55 -15.96 0.39 10.37
N SER A 56 -16.38 -0.68 11.06
CA SER A 56 -15.75 -1.16 12.30
C SER A 56 -14.33 -1.64 12.08
N SER A 57 -14.04 -2.26 10.94
CA SER A 57 -12.70 -2.80 10.64
C SER A 57 -11.71 -1.72 10.21
N SER A 58 -12.13 -0.74 9.41
CA SER A 58 -11.26 0.38 8.98
C SER A 58 -10.81 1.25 10.15
N LYS A 59 -11.64 1.35 11.21
CA LYS A 59 -11.32 2.11 12.43
C LYS A 59 -10.28 1.42 13.32
N LYS A 60 -9.88 0.18 13.03
CA LYS A 60 -8.91 -0.57 13.84
C LYS A 60 -7.46 -0.33 13.43
N TYR A 61 -7.23 0.16 12.22
CA TYR A 61 -5.91 0.21 11.62
C TYR A 61 -5.53 1.62 11.17
N LEU A 62 -4.21 1.83 11.06
CA LEU A 62 -3.58 2.95 10.37
C LEU A 62 -2.74 2.37 9.24
N PHE A 63 -2.78 3.00 8.08
CA PHE A 63 -2.03 2.57 6.90
C PHE A 63 -0.99 3.62 6.52
N TYR A 64 0.14 3.18 5.99
CA TYR A 64 1.28 4.03 5.70
C TYR A 64 1.91 3.64 4.36
N SER A 65 2.33 4.63 3.60
CA SER A 65 3.24 4.46 2.47
C SER A 65 4.65 4.75 2.96
N ILE A 66 5.51 3.73 2.99
CA ILE A 66 6.84 3.80 3.60
C ILE A 66 7.91 3.26 2.65
N ARG A 67 9.03 4.00 2.53
CA ARG A 67 10.30 3.51 2.03
C ARG A 67 11.19 3.19 3.22
N ASN A 68 11.68 1.96 3.31
CA ASN A 68 12.37 1.45 4.50
C ASN A 68 13.77 0.90 4.24
N PHE A 69 14.22 0.91 2.99
CA PHE A 69 15.59 0.52 2.66
C PHE A 69 16.09 1.22 1.38
N ASP A 70 17.40 1.39 1.29
CA ASP A 70 18.13 1.92 0.14
C ASP A 70 18.34 0.80 -0.90
N ALA A 71 17.41 0.69 -1.86
CA ALA A 71 17.41 -0.36 -2.86
C ALA A 71 18.47 -0.12 -3.95
N ASN A 72 18.63 1.14 -4.36
CA ASN A 72 19.57 1.55 -5.39
C ASN A 72 21.02 1.73 -4.86
N LYS A 73 21.21 1.63 -3.53
CA LYS A 73 22.50 1.71 -2.82
C LYS A 73 23.22 3.07 -3.00
N ASN A 74 22.45 4.15 -3.07
CA ASN A 74 23.02 5.51 -3.15
C ASN A 74 23.40 6.10 -1.76
N GLY A 75 23.19 5.35 -0.67
CA GLY A 75 23.49 5.74 0.71
C GLY A 75 22.38 6.51 1.40
N LYS A 76 21.20 6.62 0.79
CA LYS A 76 20.04 7.34 1.32
C LYS A 76 18.79 6.49 1.11
N ILE A 77 17.76 6.77 1.92
CA ILE A 77 16.38 6.35 1.63
C ILE A 77 15.69 7.58 1.07
N ASP A 78 15.34 7.55 -0.22
CA ASP A 78 14.75 8.67 -0.94
C ASP A 78 13.66 8.21 -1.95
N LEU A 79 13.23 9.12 -2.82
CA LEU A 79 12.16 8.85 -3.78
C LEU A 79 12.56 7.87 -4.89
N GLY A 80 13.84 7.60 -5.08
CA GLY A 80 14.35 6.58 -5.99
C GLY A 80 14.23 5.16 -5.43
N ASP A 81 13.83 5.00 -4.16
CA ASP A 81 13.64 3.70 -3.54
C ASP A 81 12.18 3.24 -3.61
N PRO A 82 11.91 1.93 -3.54
CA PRO A 82 10.56 1.42 -3.63
C PRO A 82 9.73 1.77 -2.39
N GLU A 83 8.49 2.15 -2.62
CA GLU A 83 7.48 2.39 -1.61
C GLU A 83 6.71 1.11 -1.31
N TYR A 84 6.37 0.90 -0.04
CA TYR A 84 5.60 -0.23 0.42
C TYR A 84 4.41 0.21 1.25
N LEU A 85 3.33 -0.58 1.21
CA LEU A 85 2.20 -0.43 2.10
C LEU A 85 2.47 -1.11 3.43
N PHE A 86 2.32 -0.35 4.51
CA PHE A 86 2.40 -0.82 5.89
C PHE A 86 1.09 -0.59 6.62
N VAL A 87 0.87 -1.36 7.67
CA VAL A 87 -0.27 -1.22 8.59
C VAL A 87 0.20 -1.30 10.02
N SER A 88 -0.46 -0.56 10.92
CA SER A 88 -0.36 -0.73 12.38
C SER A 88 -1.75 -0.75 13.01
N ASP A 89 -1.83 -1.08 14.31
CA ASP A 89 -3.02 -0.76 15.09
C ASP A 89 -3.15 0.77 15.31
N ARG A 90 -4.28 1.19 15.89
CA ARG A 90 -4.56 2.62 16.13
C ARG A 90 -3.62 3.30 17.12
N LYS A 91 -2.85 2.53 17.86
CA LYS A 91 -1.84 3.03 18.79
C LYS A 91 -0.44 3.05 18.19
N GLY A 92 -0.27 2.65 16.93
CA GLY A 92 1.02 2.60 16.25
C GLY A 92 1.85 1.37 16.57
N PHE A 93 1.29 0.36 17.21
CA PHE A 93 1.97 -0.91 17.45
C PHE A 93 1.73 -1.91 16.33
N ASN A 94 2.54 -2.97 16.31
CA ASN A 94 2.42 -4.07 15.35
C ASN A 94 2.58 -3.62 13.90
N LEU A 95 3.51 -2.69 13.65
CA LEU A 95 3.82 -2.24 12.29
C LEU A 95 4.23 -3.43 11.41
N LYS A 96 3.51 -3.62 10.29
CA LYS A 96 3.70 -4.75 9.39
C LYS A 96 3.61 -4.29 7.94
N GLN A 97 4.52 -4.78 7.09
CA GLN A 97 4.44 -4.61 5.65
C GLN A 97 3.36 -5.53 5.05
N LEU A 98 2.52 -5.00 4.17
CA LEU A 98 1.45 -5.72 3.47
C LEU A 98 1.81 -6.01 2.02
N SER A 99 2.41 -5.04 1.33
CA SER A 99 2.84 -5.23 -0.05
C SER A 99 4.05 -6.16 -0.13
N PRO A 100 4.19 -6.93 -1.23
CA PRO A 100 5.31 -7.84 -1.40
C PRO A 100 6.66 -7.12 -1.44
N GLU A 101 7.71 -7.81 -1.02
CA GLU A 101 9.09 -7.34 -1.19
C GLU A 101 9.46 -7.22 -2.68
N LYS A 102 10.43 -6.36 -2.98
CA LYS A 102 10.96 -6.10 -4.33
C LYS A 102 9.92 -5.55 -5.32
N THR A 103 8.84 -4.99 -4.81
CA THR A 103 7.83 -4.29 -5.60
C THR A 103 7.77 -2.83 -5.19
N HIS A 104 7.19 -1.97 -6.03
CA HIS A 104 6.89 -0.58 -5.70
C HIS A 104 5.38 -0.38 -5.66
N LEU A 105 4.85 0.15 -4.57
CA LEU A 105 3.42 0.44 -4.42
C LEU A 105 3.00 1.60 -5.32
N VAL A 106 2.03 1.35 -6.20
CA VAL A 106 1.45 2.39 -7.06
C VAL A 106 0.20 2.98 -6.43
N ASN A 107 -0.71 2.11 -6.03
CA ASN A 107 -1.94 2.49 -5.32
C ASN A 107 -2.51 1.29 -4.56
N TRP A 108 -3.50 1.55 -3.72
CA TRP A 108 -4.17 0.53 -2.96
C TRP A 108 -5.56 0.97 -2.49
N ASP A 109 -6.44 -0.01 -2.25
CA ASP A 109 -7.78 0.18 -1.76
C ASP A 109 -8.12 -0.78 -0.64
N TYR A 110 -8.83 -0.30 0.39
CA TYR A 110 -9.38 -1.13 1.44
C TYR A 110 -10.82 -1.51 1.12
N ILE A 111 -11.08 -2.80 0.96
CA ILE A 111 -12.39 -3.36 0.67
C ILE A 111 -13.07 -3.75 1.98
N ALA A 112 -13.80 -2.81 2.58
CA ALA A 112 -14.39 -2.95 3.90
C ALA A 112 -15.33 -4.17 4.02
N SER A 113 -16.11 -4.47 2.98
CA SER A 113 -17.09 -5.58 2.96
C SER A 113 -16.44 -6.95 3.14
N SER A 114 -15.18 -7.12 2.74
CA SER A 114 -14.45 -8.38 2.85
C SER A 114 -13.22 -8.30 3.76
N ASN A 115 -12.94 -7.14 4.35
CA ASN A 115 -11.76 -6.84 5.15
C ASN A 115 -10.45 -7.20 4.42
N LYS A 116 -10.36 -6.77 3.15
CA LYS A 116 -9.21 -7.03 2.29
C LYS A 116 -8.60 -5.74 1.77
N ILE A 117 -7.30 -5.81 1.47
CA ILE A 117 -6.55 -4.74 0.81
C ILE A 117 -6.21 -5.21 -0.59
N MET A 118 -6.59 -4.43 -1.59
CA MET A 118 -6.13 -4.61 -2.96
C MET A 118 -4.99 -3.64 -3.22
N MET A 119 -3.90 -4.11 -3.78
CA MET A 119 -2.68 -3.34 -4.04
C MET A 119 -2.24 -3.52 -5.48
N ASN A 120 -2.01 -2.43 -6.19
CA ASN A 120 -1.33 -2.42 -7.47
C ASN A 120 0.14 -2.04 -7.24
N VAL A 121 1.04 -2.86 -7.71
CA VAL A 121 2.48 -2.68 -7.53
C VAL A 121 3.21 -2.85 -8.86
N LEU A 122 4.33 -2.18 -9.03
CA LEU A 122 5.30 -2.46 -10.10
C LEU A 122 6.27 -3.53 -9.60
N ASN A 123 6.56 -4.51 -10.46
CA ASN A 123 7.55 -5.55 -10.20
C ASN A 123 8.81 -5.22 -11.00
N ASP A 124 9.96 -5.09 -10.34
CA ASP A 124 11.26 -4.84 -11.02
C ASP A 124 11.64 -6.04 -11.90
N ASP A 125 11.07 -6.09 -13.12
CA ASP A 125 11.21 -7.23 -14.04
C ASP A 125 12.58 -7.28 -14.69
N ASN A 126 13.22 -6.14 -14.86
CA ASN A 126 14.52 -6.01 -15.53
C ASN A 126 15.70 -6.01 -14.53
N GLY A 127 15.42 -5.88 -13.22
CA GLY A 127 16.41 -5.91 -12.15
C GLY A 127 17.25 -4.63 -12.04
N ASP A 128 16.84 -3.53 -12.68
CA ASP A 128 17.58 -2.28 -12.69
C ASP A 128 17.37 -1.41 -11.45
N LYS A 129 16.44 -1.82 -10.57
CA LYS A 129 16.03 -1.13 -9.33
C LYS A 129 15.42 0.25 -9.55
N ASN A 130 14.84 0.43 -10.71
CA ASN A 130 14.08 1.61 -11.07
C ASN A 130 12.67 1.14 -11.49
N TRP A 131 11.67 1.41 -10.67
CA TRP A 131 10.28 0.99 -10.90
C TRP A 131 9.59 1.99 -11.82
N ASP A 132 9.55 1.69 -13.11
CA ASP A 132 9.01 2.57 -14.14
C ASP A 132 8.05 1.88 -15.11
N GLU A 133 7.74 2.52 -16.23
CA GLU A 133 6.82 2.01 -17.26
C GLU A 133 7.29 0.74 -17.99
N LYS A 134 8.55 0.32 -17.81
CA LYS A 134 9.09 -0.91 -18.37
C LYS A 134 8.76 -2.13 -17.50
N ASP A 135 8.27 -1.88 -16.29
CA ASP A 135 7.97 -2.90 -15.32
C ASP A 135 6.50 -3.32 -15.35
N SER A 136 6.24 -4.57 -14.99
CA SER A 136 4.88 -5.10 -14.98
C SER A 136 4.09 -4.56 -13.79
N LEU A 137 2.91 -4.01 -14.09
CA LEU A 137 1.91 -3.70 -13.08
C LEU A 137 1.17 -4.97 -12.65
N ILE A 138 1.23 -5.29 -11.37
CA ILE A 138 0.69 -6.52 -10.80
C ILE A 138 -0.27 -6.17 -9.66
N THR A 139 -1.40 -6.89 -9.58
CA THR A 139 -2.38 -6.71 -8.52
C THR A 139 -2.30 -7.83 -7.49
N TYR A 140 -2.14 -7.45 -6.22
CA TYR A 140 -2.18 -8.33 -5.07
C TYR A 140 -3.37 -8.05 -4.17
N VAL A 141 -3.80 -9.07 -3.44
CA VAL A 141 -4.79 -8.96 -2.36
C VAL A 141 -4.20 -9.48 -1.06
N TYR A 142 -4.31 -8.67 -0.03
CA TYR A 142 -4.01 -9.05 1.34
C TYR A 142 -5.32 -9.22 2.14
N ASP A 143 -5.47 -10.34 2.85
CA ASP A 143 -6.62 -10.58 3.71
C ASP A 143 -6.28 -10.19 5.15
N MET A 144 -6.91 -9.13 5.66
CA MET A 144 -6.69 -8.61 7.02
C MET A 144 -7.15 -9.57 8.13
N ASN A 145 -7.95 -10.59 7.79
CA ASN A 145 -8.35 -11.63 8.74
C ASN A 145 -7.36 -12.78 8.82
N SER A 146 -6.29 -12.73 8.01
CA SER A 146 -5.29 -13.77 7.89
C SER A 146 -3.90 -13.21 8.18
N ASN A 147 -2.99 -14.08 8.62
CA ASN A 147 -1.56 -13.73 8.74
C ASN A 147 -0.73 -14.20 7.54
N LEU A 148 -1.39 -14.63 6.47
CA LEU A 148 -0.73 -15.09 5.26
C LEU A 148 -0.26 -13.88 4.41
N PRO A 149 0.80 -14.04 3.61
CA PRO A 149 1.24 -13.01 2.67
C PRO A 149 0.15 -12.65 1.67
N ALA A 150 0.28 -11.45 1.06
CA ALA A 150 -0.56 -11.04 -0.06
C ALA A 150 -0.46 -12.06 -1.22
N LYS A 151 -1.57 -12.27 -1.91
CA LYS A 151 -1.69 -13.21 -3.03
C LYS A 151 -1.98 -12.47 -4.32
N LEU A 152 -1.48 -12.98 -5.43
CA LEU A 152 -1.84 -12.51 -6.77
C LEU A 152 -3.35 -12.68 -6.99
N ILE A 153 -4.01 -11.64 -7.51
CA ILE A 153 -5.40 -11.75 -7.98
C ILE A 153 -5.46 -12.61 -9.25
N PHE A 154 -4.52 -12.38 -10.15
CA PHE A 154 -4.45 -13.05 -11.44
C PHE A 154 -3.24 -13.99 -11.44
N ASP A 155 -3.44 -15.22 -10.98
CA ASP A 155 -2.43 -16.27 -11.10
C ASP A 155 -2.25 -16.71 -12.58
N ASP A 156 -1.20 -17.48 -12.86
CA ASP A 156 -0.88 -17.88 -14.23
C ASP A 156 -1.99 -18.75 -14.85
N ARG A 157 -2.70 -19.55 -14.05
CA ARG A 157 -3.84 -20.34 -14.50
C ARG A 157 -4.96 -19.45 -15.02
N TYR A 158 -5.28 -18.39 -14.31
CA TYR A 158 -6.29 -17.43 -14.72
C TYR A 158 -5.86 -16.67 -15.97
N LYS A 159 -4.60 -16.22 -16.05
CA LYS A 159 -4.04 -15.56 -17.23
C LYS A 159 -4.10 -16.46 -18.47
N ASP A 160 -3.78 -17.74 -18.32
CA ASP A 160 -3.87 -18.72 -19.41
C ASP A 160 -5.31 -18.95 -19.87
N SER A 161 -6.27 -18.95 -18.93
CA SER A 161 -7.70 -19.03 -19.30
C SER A 161 -8.17 -17.82 -20.09
N LEU A 162 -7.71 -16.62 -19.72
CA LEU A 162 -8.02 -15.40 -20.47
C LEU A 162 -7.42 -15.43 -21.88
N LYS A 163 -6.16 -15.86 -22.04
CA LYS A 163 -5.52 -16.00 -23.34
C LYS A 163 -6.29 -16.96 -24.25
N LYS A 164 -6.71 -18.12 -23.73
CA LYS A 164 -7.52 -19.10 -24.48
C LYS A 164 -8.86 -18.48 -24.91
N ASN A 165 -9.55 -17.78 -24.01
CA ASN A 165 -10.81 -17.11 -24.32
C ASN A 165 -10.63 -16.02 -25.38
N PHE A 166 -9.57 -15.21 -25.28
CA PHE A 166 -9.27 -14.16 -26.25
C PHE A 166 -9.02 -14.74 -27.65
N THR A 167 -8.14 -15.74 -27.76
CA THR A 167 -7.84 -16.37 -29.05
C THR A 167 -9.04 -17.09 -29.66
N HIS A 168 -9.89 -17.71 -28.83
CA HIS A 168 -11.05 -18.45 -29.33
C HIS A 168 -12.20 -17.54 -29.75
N ASN A 169 -12.45 -16.44 -29.06
CA ASN A 169 -13.66 -15.64 -29.24
C ASN A 169 -13.46 -14.36 -30.07
N TRP A 170 -12.23 -13.86 -30.22
CA TRP A 170 -11.96 -12.56 -30.83
C TRP A 170 -11.18 -12.62 -32.16
N LEU A 171 -10.59 -13.75 -32.47
CA LEU A 171 -9.83 -13.96 -33.73
C LEU A 171 -10.59 -14.81 -34.76
N LYS A 172 -11.92 -14.96 -34.63
CA LYS A 172 -12.78 -15.61 -35.62
C LYS A 172 -13.48 -14.59 -36.49
#